data_a72bc1ce2853b067e1b8c9a4c0c6572b
#
_entry.id   a72bc1ce2853b067e1b8c9a4c0c6572b
#
_cell.length_a   1.000
_cell.length_b   1.000
_cell.length_c   1.000
_cell.angle_alpha   90.00
_cell.angle_beta   90.00
_cell.angle_gamma   90.00
#
_symmetry.space_group_name_H-M   'P 1'
#
loop_
_entity.id
_entity.type
_entity.pdbx_description
1 polymer ?
#
loop_
_entity_poly.entity_id
_entity_poly.type
_entity_poly.pdbx_seq_one_letter_code
_entity_poly.pdbx_strand_id
1 'polypeptide(L)'
;MKYSTIPACLALAAATAALPAFAAGSMPSPIVPDSVTSHSIVLHGNRYGYTARAGLIALRDANDKQTTTMFYTAYTLDGADSRSRPVTFFYNGGPGSATIWLRMGSFGPVRVVVGNAAMTPPAPYKLVDNQYSLLDTSDLVFVDMAASGYGRILPGADAKKIFGSDNDVHAFAQFIERYLKRFNRWQSPKFLFGESYGTPRSAMLVDYLQNNGIGINGVVLQSSILNDGLASTDTYGGASTDDWQYIFALPTEAATAWYFKAVPSAPSSLADYVNQVRTFAMGEYRNDLAQGANLPPAEFDKIVAALHRYTGISETYIRNANLRIDGSRFLAEFRRNQGKTQGAYDGRYWLYTVDRESPTPQLEATDASIDAAYIASQNTYFHDVLKYETPLLYLTGAYQAIQQTGEWNFKHRGELPLNTAADLQEAMTYNPNLRVFSANGYYDSVTPWLATIYTLGHLELEKPLQDHISYGFYPAGHMIYLNPVALAQFHDDLERWYHSTLNVR
;
A
#
# COMPACT_ATOMS: atom_id res chain seq x y z
N MET A 1 5.46 -37.20 10.60
CA MET A 1 6.41 -36.08 10.45
C MET A 1 5.56 -34.86 10.12
N LYS A 2 5.46 -33.91 11.06
CA LYS A 2 4.63 -32.72 10.89
C LYS A 2 5.52 -31.65 10.25
N TYR A 3 5.30 -31.34 8.99
CA TYR A 3 5.85 -30.14 8.36
C TYR A 3 4.81 -29.02 8.54
N SER A 4 5.17 -28.00 9.31
CA SER A 4 4.47 -26.74 9.41
C SER A 4 4.70 -25.97 8.10
N THR A 5 3.66 -25.75 7.35
CA THR A 5 3.67 -24.95 6.14
C THR A 5 3.29 -23.52 6.48
N ILE A 6 4.16 -22.59 6.19
CA ILE A 6 4.00 -21.15 6.31
C ILE A 6 3.14 -20.67 5.13
N PRO A 7 2.06 -19.90 5.33
CA PRO A 7 1.36 -19.25 4.22
C PRO A 7 2.31 -18.23 3.56
N ALA A 8 2.51 -18.39 2.27
CA ALA A 8 3.32 -17.46 1.48
C ALA A 8 2.51 -16.20 1.12
N CYS A 9 2.15 -15.40 2.13
CA CYS A 9 2.10 -13.96 1.86
C CYS A 9 3.50 -13.58 1.42
N LEU A 10 3.67 -12.91 0.28
CA LEU A 10 4.95 -12.45 -0.26
C LEU A 10 5.75 -11.69 0.80
N ALA A 11 6.32 -12.41 1.75
CA ALA A 11 7.42 -11.94 2.56
C ALA A 11 8.67 -12.16 1.72
N LEU A 12 8.95 -11.25 0.79
CA LEU A 12 10.28 -11.16 0.21
C LEU A 12 11.24 -10.94 1.37
N ALA A 13 12.00 -11.98 1.68
CA ALA A 13 13.02 -11.94 2.70
C ALA A 13 14.08 -10.92 2.30
N ALA A 14 14.03 -9.73 2.90
CA ALA A 14 15.19 -8.87 2.93
C ALA A 14 16.34 -9.68 3.56
N ALA A 15 17.42 -9.86 2.82
CA ALA A 15 18.61 -10.54 3.29
C ALA A 15 19.11 -9.86 4.58
N THR A 16 18.86 -10.47 5.72
CA THR A 16 19.31 -9.97 7.02
C THR A 16 20.79 -10.24 7.15
N ALA A 17 21.60 -9.22 6.93
CA ALA A 17 22.95 -9.22 7.48
C ALA A 17 22.81 -9.28 9.01
N ALA A 18 23.27 -10.36 9.62
CA ALA A 18 23.30 -10.53 11.07
C ALA A 18 24.20 -9.43 11.67
N LEU A 19 23.58 -8.44 12.30
CA LEU A 19 24.29 -7.47 13.13
C LEU A 19 24.67 -8.14 14.45
N PRO A 20 25.89 -7.85 15.00
CA PRO A 20 26.33 -8.44 16.25
C PRO A 20 25.40 -8.07 17.41
N ALA A 21 25.14 -9.03 18.28
CA ALA A 21 24.37 -8.82 19.51
C ALA A 21 25.12 -7.81 20.41
N PHE A 22 24.59 -6.62 20.53
CA PHE A 22 25.08 -5.65 21.50
C PHE A 22 24.62 -6.05 22.91
N ALA A 23 25.57 -6.02 23.86
CA ALA A 23 25.31 -6.27 25.28
C ALA A 23 24.19 -5.36 25.80
N ALA A 24 23.36 -5.91 26.71
CA ALA A 24 22.24 -5.21 27.35
C ALA A 24 22.73 -4.10 28.30
N GLY A 25 23.19 -2.99 27.72
CA GLY A 25 23.23 -1.70 28.40
C GLY A 25 21.81 -1.15 28.48
N SER A 26 21.49 -0.42 29.54
CA SER A 26 20.19 0.23 29.69
C SER A 26 19.88 1.06 28.44
N MET A 27 18.89 0.57 27.66
CA MET A 27 18.47 1.29 26.45
C MET A 27 18.03 2.70 26.86
N PRO A 28 18.52 3.75 26.20
CA PRO A 28 18.04 5.11 26.46
C PRO A 28 16.52 5.15 26.29
N SER A 29 15.86 5.97 27.08
CA SER A 29 14.39 6.16 26.95
C SER A 29 14.07 6.45 25.48
N PRO A 30 13.20 5.63 24.83
CA PRO A 30 12.86 5.85 23.42
C PRO A 30 12.04 7.11 23.20
N ILE A 31 11.55 7.77 24.26
CA ILE A 31 10.71 8.96 24.16
C ILE A 31 11.61 10.18 24.32
N VAL A 32 11.88 10.81 23.19
CA VAL A 32 12.53 12.13 23.10
C VAL A 32 11.47 13.21 22.86
N PRO A 33 11.75 14.50 23.22
CA PRO A 33 10.85 15.59 22.86
C PRO A 33 10.61 15.67 21.36
N ASP A 34 9.41 16.16 20.97
CA ASP A 34 9.14 16.43 19.56
C ASP A 34 10.11 17.49 19.02
N SER A 35 10.60 17.30 17.82
CA SER A 35 11.21 18.38 17.05
C SER A 35 10.11 19.19 16.37
N VAL A 36 10.24 20.50 16.39
CA VAL A 36 9.29 21.45 15.77
C VAL A 36 10.10 22.46 14.97
N THR A 37 9.87 22.51 13.67
CA THR A 37 10.59 23.37 12.73
C THR A 37 9.61 24.12 11.83
N SER A 38 9.98 25.36 11.43
CA SER A 38 9.15 26.19 10.54
C SER A 38 9.74 26.22 9.15
N HIS A 39 8.88 26.10 8.15
CA HIS A 39 9.25 25.99 6.74
C HIS A 39 8.30 26.77 5.85
N SER A 40 8.60 26.81 4.56
CA SER A 40 7.65 27.29 3.54
C SER A 40 7.77 26.45 2.26
N ILE A 41 6.68 26.37 1.52
CA ILE A 41 6.60 25.68 0.21
C ILE A 41 5.85 26.59 -0.77
N VAL A 42 6.11 26.45 -2.05
CA VAL A 42 5.35 27.10 -3.12
C VAL A 42 4.47 26.07 -3.82
N LEU A 43 3.15 26.24 -3.73
CA LEU A 43 2.13 25.39 -4.39
C LEU A 43 1.26 26.30 -5.26
N HIS A 44 1.03 25.91 -6.51
CA HIS A 44 0.23 26.71 -7.47
C HIS A 44 0.64 28.19 -7.55
N GLY A 45 1.95 28.47 -7.41
CA GLY A 45 2.50 29.82 -7.44
C GLY A 45 2.37 30.62 -6.15
N ASN A 46 1.66 30.11 -5.12
CA ASN A 46 1.49 30.73 -3.82
C ASN A 46 2.47 30.17 -2.80
N ARG A 47 3.02 31.04 -1.93
CA ARG A 47 3.89 30.61 -0.82
C ARG A 47 3.06 30.32 0.42
N TYR A 48 3.24 29.14 0.97
CA TYR A 48 2.62 28.67 2.19
C TYR A 48 3.67 28.45 3.28
N GLY A 49 3.51 29.10 4.43
CA GLY A 49 4.26 28.79 5.65
C GLY A 49 3.65 27.56 6.32
N TYR A 50 4.50 26.69 6.85
CA TYR A 50 4.02 25.54 7.60
C TYR A 50 4.97 25.14 8.72
N THR A 51 4.39 24.52 9.74
CA THR A 51 5.13 23.93 10.86
C THR A 51 5.25 22.43 10.62
N ALA A 52 6.49 21.91 10.62
CA ALA A 52 6.76 20.48 10.63
C ALA A 52 7.07 20.01 12.06
N ARG A 53 6.47 18.89 12.44
CA ARG A 53 6.66 18.26 13.75
C ARG A 53 7.01 16.80 13.58
N ALA A 54 8.12 16.34 14.17
CA ALA A 54 8.49 14.94 14.26
C ALA A 54 8.48 14.52 15.73
N GLY A 55 7.81 13.41 16.07
CA GLY A 55 7.66 13.03 17.47
C GLY A 55 7.07 11.64 17.69
N LEU A 56 6.85 11.31 18.95
CA LEU A 56 6.32 10.03 19.40
C LEU A 56 5.03 10.21 20.19
N ILE A 57 4.09 9.30 19.94
CA ILE A 57 2.92 9.11 20.81
C ILE A 57 3.03 7.73 21.46
N ALA A 58 3.02 7.70 22.80
CA ALA A 58 3.00 6.46 23.56
C ALA A 58 1.59 5.90 23.64
N LEU A 59 1.46 4.62 23.31
CA LEU A 59 0.23 3.85 23.46
C LEU A 59 0.20 3.15 24.83
N ARG A 60 -1.00 2.88 25.32
CA ARG A 60 -1.22 2.35 26.67
C ARG A 60 -2.16 1.15 26.66
N ASP A 61 -1.96 0.23 27.57
CA ASP A 61 -2.89 -0.85 27.85
C ASP A 61 -4.08 -0.40 28.70
N ALA A 62 -4.98 -1.33 29.01
CA ALA A 62 -6.17 -1.07 29.82
C ALA A 62 -5.87 -0.62 31.27
N ASN A 63 -4.65 -0.81 31.77
CA ASN A 63 -4.18 -0.35 33.07
C ASN A 63 -3.44 1.00 32.99
N ASP A 64 -3.55 1.70 31.86
CA ASP A 64 -2.86 2.97 31.56
C ASP A 64 -1.31 2.86 31.54
N LYS A 65 -0.76 1.64 31.48
CA LYS A 65 0.67 1.41 31.35
C LYS A 65 1.09 1.60 29.89
N GLN A 66 2.16 2.35 29.64
CA GLN A 66 2.73 2.50 28.31
C GLN A 66 3.31 1.17 27.80
N THR A 67 2.94 0.77 26.58
CA THR A 67 3.33 -0.50 25.97
C THR A 67 4.23 -0.35 24.75
N THR A 68 3.94 0.64 23.93
CA THR A 68 4.69 0.90 22.70
C THR A 68 4.61 2.38 22.33
N THR A 69 5.45 2.80 21.41
CA THR A 69 5.38 4.14 20.83
C THR A 69 5.17 4.04 19.33
N MET A 70 4.43 5.00 18.78
CA MET A 70 4.28 5.22 17.35
C MET A 70 4.93 6.55 16.99
N PHE A 71 5.80 6.53 15.98
CA PHE A 71 6.44 7.72 15.47
C PHE A 71 5.54 8.39 14.41
N TYR A 72 5.56 9.71 14.36
CA TYR A 72 4.83 10.44 13.35
C TYR A 72 5.59 11.69 12.89
N THR A 73 5.27 12.13 11.68
CA THR A 73 5.65 13.43 11.16
C THR A 73 4.38 14.16 10.73
N ALA A 74 4.14 15.34 11.30
CA ALA A 74 2.99 16.16 10.97
C ALA A 74 3.43 17.46 10.30
N TYR A 75 2.71 17.87 9.26
CA TYR A 75 2.88 19.14 8.56
C TYR A 75 1.58 19.91 8.67
N THR A 76 1.62 21.06 9.33
CA THR A 76 0.44 21.89 9.59
C THR A 76 0.61 23.26 8.97
N LEU A 77 -0.39 23.73 8.24
CA LEU A 77 -0.39 25.04 7.59
C LEU A 77 -0.47 26.14 8.64
N ASP A 78 0.44 27.10 8.57
CA ASP A 78 0.48 28.22 9.52
C ASP A 78 -0.71 29.17 9.31
N GLY A 79 -1.27 29.65 10.43
CA GLY A 79 -2.38 30.61 10.42
C GLY A 79 -3.75 30.04 10.06
N ALA A 80 -3.87 28.74 9.75
CA ALA A 80 -5.16 28.11 9.46
C ALA A 80 -5.94 27.77 10.74
N ASP A 81 -7.29 27.90 10.71
CA ASP A 81 -8.12 27.45 11.82
C ASP A 81 -8.18 25.93 11.86
N SER A 82 -7.58 25.35 12.87
CA SER A 82 -7.52 23.89 13.07
C SER A 82 -8.90 23.21 13.18
N ARG A 83 -9.95 23.93 13.48
CA ARG A 83 -11.32 23.37 13.62
C ARG A 83 -11.98 23.11 12.27
N SER A 84 -11.70 23.96 11.28
CA SER A 84 -12.28 23.85 9.92
C SER A 84 -11.34 23.18 8.93
N ARG A 85 -10.02 23.21 9.20
CA ARG A 85 -9.02 22.64 8.33
C ARG A 85 -8.97 21.11 8.46
N PRO A 86 -8.99 20.36 7.35
CA PRO A 86 -8.88 18.90 7.38
C PRO A 86 -7.57 18.43 8.00
N VAL A 87 -7.60 17.23 8.56
CA VAL A 87 -6.40 16.45 8.94
C VAL A 87 -6.45 15.08 8.31
N THR A 88 -5.38 14.69 7.63
CA THR A 88 -5.27 13.39 6.96
C THR A 88 -4.17 12.57 7.62
N PHE A 89 -4.51 11.35 8.02
CA PHE A 89 -3.59 10.37 8.58
C PHE A 89 -3.15 9.41 7.47
N PHE A 90 -1.86 9.47 7.11
CA PHE A 90 -1.22 8.64 6.08
C PHE A 90 -0.46 7.50 6.72
N TYR A 91 -0.59 6.30 6.15
CA TYR A 91 0.16 5.13 6.60
C TYR A 91 0.35 4.09 5.48
N ASN A 92 1.58 3.55 5.41
CA ASN A 92 1.89 2.40 4.57
C ASN A 92 1.38 1.10 5.20
N GLY A 93 1.42 0.03 4.43
CA GLY A 93 0.94 -1.29 4.79
C GLY A 93 2.00 -2.25 5.33
N GLY A 94 2.31 -3.24 4.55
CA GLY A 94 3.18 -4.38 4.88
C GLY A 94 2.39 -5.67 5.03
N PRO A 95 1.84 -6.05 6.19
CA PRO A 95 1.83 -5.35 7.48
C PRO A 95 3.21 -5.21 8.11
N GLY A 96 3.39 -4.15 8.89
CA GLY A 96 4.66 -3.91 9.61
C GLY A 96 5.50 -2.76 9.08
N SER A 97 5.20 -2.20 7.90
CA SER A 97 5.99 -1.13 7.30
C SER A 97 5.86 0.19 8.04
N ALA A 98 6.95 0.93 8.13
CA ALA A 98 6.93 2.35 8.45
C ALA A 98 6.41 3.16 7.25
N THR A 99 5.99 4.41 7.49
CA THR A 99 5.36 5.25 6.46
C THR A 99 6.39 6.08 5.66
N ILE A 100 7.59 5.54 5.48
CA ILE A 100 8.68 6.17 4.74
C ILE A 100 8.30 6.41 3.28
N TRP A 101 7.63 5.44 2.63
CA TRP A 101 7.33 5.47 1.21
C TRP A 101 6.34 6.59 0.89
N LEU A 102 5.22 6.64 1.57
CA LEU A 102 4.24 7.72 1.42
C LEU A 102 4.84 9.08 1.84
N ARG A 103 5.58 9.15 2.95
CA ARG A 103 6.14 10.41 3.44
C ARG A 103 7.11 11.04 2.44
N MET A 104 8.03 10.23 1.90
CA MET A 104 9.11 10.72 1.05
C MET A 104 8.79 10.67 -0.44
N GLY A 105 7.71 10.04 -0.84
CA GLY A 105 7.37 9.85 -2.26
C GLY A 105 6.08 10.52 -2.70
N SER A 106 5.07 10.62 -1.81
CA SER A 106 3.73 11.02 -2.20
C SER A 106 3.44 12.52 -1.98
N PHE A 107 2.65 12.85 -0.97
CA PHE A 107 2.03 14.17 -0.79
C PHE A 107 2.64 15.01 0.33
N GLY A 108 3.72 14.55 0.97
CA GLY A 108 4.51 15.37 1.89
C GLY A 108 5.10 16.61 1.20
N PRO A 109 5.54 17.64 1.96
CA PRO A 109 6.07 18.88 1.36
C PRO A 109 7.43 18.70 0.68
N VAL A 110 8.13 17.61 0.96
CA VAL A 110 9.43 17.26 0.34
C VAL A 110 9.34 15.83 -0.17
N ARG A 111 9.94 15.57 -1.33
CA ARG A 111 10.03 14.21 -1.87
C ARG A 111 11.43 13.89 -2.38
N VAL A 112 11.74 12.59 -2.38
CA VAL A 112 12.96 12.05 -3.00
C VAL A 112 12.77 11.90 -4.51
N VAL A 113 13.84 12.17 -5.27
CA VAL A 113 13.86 11.95 -6.71
C VAL A 113 14.42 10.55 -6.98
N VAL A 114 13.61 9.70 -7.61
CA VAL A 114 13.99 8.34 -8.03
C VAL A 114 13.73 8.13 -9.53
N GLY A 115 14.29 7.06 -10.07
CA GLY A 115 14.06 6.67 -11.46
C GLY A 115 12.61 6.21 -11.70
N ASN A 116 11.94 6.74 -12.73
CA ASN A 116 10.62 6.24 -13.14
C ASN A 116 10.81 5.00 -14.02
N ALA A 117 10.41 3.84 -13.50
CA ALA A 117 10.62 2.54 -14.14
C ALA A 117 12.10 2.24 -14.51
N ALA A 118 13.01 2.76 -13.71
CA ALA A 118 14.45 2.64 -13.91
C ALA A 118 15.18 2.57 -12.56
N MET A 119 16.34 1.91 -12.55
CA MET A 119 17.22 1.87 -11.40
C MET A 119 17.65 3.29 -11.01
N THR A 120 17.46 3.66 -9.76
CA THR A 120 17.99 4.91 -9.21
C THR A 120 19.51 4.79 -9.05
N PRO A 121 20.31 5.72 -9.59
CA PRO A 121 21.77 5.69 -9.40
C PRO A 121 22.13 5.73 -7.92
N PRO A 122 23.33 5.22 -7.55
CA PRO A 122 23.82 5.35 -6.18
C PRO A 122 23.95 6.81 -5.72
N ALA A 123 24.04 7.01 -4.38
CA ALA A 123 24.18 8.33 -3.76
C ALA A 123 25.28 9.20 -4.45
N PRO A 124 25.13 10.55 -4.43
CA PRO A 124 24.20 11.33 -3.60
C PRO A 124 22.78 11.40 -4.18
N TYR A 125 21.78 11.25 -3.31
CA TYR A 125 20.36 11.33 -3.69
C TYR A 125 19.84 12.77 -3.57
N LYS A 126 18.77 13.09 -4.30
CA LYS A 126 18.21 14.43 -4.37
C LYS A 126 16.85 14.48 -3.68
N LEU A 127 16.72 15.44 -2.75
CA LEU A 127 15.45 15.89 -2.19
C LEU A 127 15.01 17.15 -2.92
N VAL A 128 13.71 17.30 -3.15
CA VAL A 128 13.11 18.48 -3.79
C VAL A 128 11.84 18.87 -3.05
N ASP A 129 11.49 20.16 -3.11
CA ASP A 129 10.15 20.61 -2.73
C ASP A 129 9.12 19.89 -3.61
N ASN A 130 8.06 19.44 -2.99
CA ASN A 130 7.04 18.65 -3.66
C ASN A 130 5.89 19.53 -4.12
N GLN A 131 5.88 19.92 -5.39
CA GLN A 131 4.78 20.70 -5.97
C GLN A 131 3.43 19.98 -5.95
N TYR A 132 3.40 18.69 -5.66
CA TYR A 132 2.20 17.85 -5.52
C TYR A 132 1.86 17.58 -4.05
N SER A 133 2.34 18.41 -3.14
CA SER A 133 1.96 18.31 -1.72
C SER A 133 0.49 18.69 -1.53
N LEU A 134 -0.25 17.89 -0.77
CA LEU A 134 -1.63 18.21 -0.36
C LEU A 134 -1.68 19.18 0.84
N LEU A 135 -0.58 19.87 1.14
CA LEU A 135 -0.52 20.78 2.30
C LEU A 135 -1.41 22.01 2.14
N ASP A 136 -1.79 22.42 0.95
CA ASP A 136 -2.78 23.48 0.73
C ASP A 136 -4.22 23.00 0.98
N THR A 137 -4.48 21.72 0.86
CA THR A 137 -5.81 21.10 1.04
C THR A 137 -6.05 20.58 2.44
N SER A 138 -5.05 19.94 3.08
CA SER A 138 -5.16 19.29 4.39
C SER A 138 -3.88 19.44 5.20
N ASP A 139 -3.97 19.38 6.52
CA ASP A 139 -2.79 19.06 7.33
C ASP A 139 -2.47 17.57 7.20
N LEU A 140 -1.19 17.23 7.14
CA LEU A 140 -0.72 15.89 6.78
C LEU A 140 -0.03 15.27 8.00
N VAL A 141 -0.46 14.06 8.37
CA VAL A 141 0.12 13.31 9.49
C VAL A 141 0.55 11.94 8.99
N PHE A 142 1.84 11.74 8.78
CA PHE A 142 2.41 10.45 8.39
C PHE A 142 2.73 9.65 9.65
N VAL A 143 2.09 8.51 9.81
CA VAL A 143 2.13 7.70 11.02
C VAL A 143 2.86 6.38 10.75
N ASP A 144 3.97 6.16 11.43
CA ASP A 144 4.66 4.88 11.38
C ASP A 144 3.95 3.87 12.28
N MET A 145 3.79 2.63 11.82
CA MET A 145 3.18 1.56 12.59
C MET A 145 3.89 1.35 13.95
N ALA A 146 3.18 0.83 14.93
CA ALA A 146 3.74 0.51 16.24
C ALA A 146 5.04 -0.30 16.11
N ALA A 147 6.08 0.11 16.84
CA ALA A 147 7.42 -0.47 16.81
C ALA A 147 8.19 -0.34 15.48
N SER A 148 7.71 0.43 14.51
CA SER A 148 8.45 0.82 13.31
C SER A 148 8.91 2.29 13.38
N GLY A 149 9.66 2.74 12.39
CA GLY A 149 10.24 4.08 12.42
C GLY A 149 11.17 4.28 13.61
N TYR A 150 10.96 5.34 14.36
CA TYR A 150 11.59 5.55 15.67
C TYR A 150 10.73 5.03 16.83
N GLY A 151 9.56 4.45 16.56
CA GLY A 151 8.73 3.76 17.54
C GLY A 151 9.39 2.49 18.10
N ARG A 152 9.10 2.16 19.36
CA ARG A 152 9.67 0.96 20.03
C ARG A 152 8.64 0.31 20.94
N ILE A 153 8.76 -1.00 21.12
CA ILE A 153 8.11 -1.73 22.20
C ILE A 153 8.80 -1.32 23.51
N LEU A 154 8.02 -0.97 24.51
CA LEU A 154 8.55 -0.52 25.80
C LEU A 154 8.84 -1.70 26.74
N PRO A 155 9.80 -1.54 27.68
CA PRO A 155 10.14 -2.61 28.61
C PRO A 155 8.95 -3.15 29.39
N GLY A 156 8.81 -4.47 29.41
CA GLY A 156 7.72 -5.16 30.11
C GLY A 156 6.37 -5.13 29.40
N ALA A 157 6.32 -4.70 28.15
CA ALA A 157 5.14 -4.87 27.30
C ALA A 157 5.13 -6.26 26.65
N ASP A 158 3.93 -6.80 26.47
CA ASP A 158 3.72 -8.05 25.74
C ASP A 158 3.63 -7.76 24.23
N ALA A 159 4.68 -8.08 23.51
CA ALA A 159 4.78 -7.85 22.06
C ALA A 159 3.67 -8.58 21.26
N LYS A 160 3.15 -9.71 21.74
CA LYS A 160 2.05 -10.44 21.09
C LYS A 160 0.72 -9.68 21.08
N LYS A 161 0.58 -8.69 21.96
CA LYS A 161 -0.60 -7.80 22.03
C LYS A 161 -0.44 -6.52 21.19
N ILE A 162 0.66 -6.40 20.47
CA ILE A 162 0.95 -5.23 19.63
C ILE A 162 0.70 -5.54 18.14
N PHE A 163 0.98 -6.77 17.72
CA PHE A 163 0.92 -7.20 16.32
C PHE A 163 -0.32 -8.03 16.02
N GLY A 164 -0.74 -8.00 14.76
CA GLY A 164 -1.95 -8.63 14.25
C GLY A 164 -3.03 -7.62 13.88
N SER A 165 -3.96 -8.01 13.00
CA SER A 165 -4.91 -7.11 12.36
C SER A 165 -5.73 -6.28 13.34
N ASP A 166 -6.36 -6.91 14.33
CA ASP A 166 -7.18 -6.20 15.32
C ASP A 166 -6.34 -5.33 16.25
N ASN A 167 -5.17 -5.81 16.69
CA ASN A 167 -4.26 -5.03 17.55
C ASN A 167 -3.71 -3.80 16.83
N ASP A 168 -3.41 -3.91 15.54
CA ASP A 168 -2.94 -2.82 14.70
C ASP A 168 -4.01 -1.72 14.56
N VAL A 169 -5.26 -2.11 14.33
CA VAL A 169 -6.40 -1.16 14.31
C VAL A 169 -6.54 -0.43 15.63
N HIS A 170 -6.47 -1.14 16.75
CA HIS A 170 -6.54 -0.52 18.08
C HIS A 170 -5.37 0.43 18.34
N ALA A 171 -4.17 0.08 17.86
CA ALA A 171 -2.99 0.94 17.99
C ALA A 171 -3.16 2.25 17.20
N PHE A 172 -3.62 2.17 15.95
CA PHE A 172 -3.89 3.36 15.12
C PHE A 172 -5.06 4.17 15.66
N ALA A 173 -6.14 3.56 16.12
CA ALA A 173 -7.25 4.26 16.75
C ALA A 173 -6.81 5.04 17.99
N GLN A 174 -6.04 4.40 18.88
CA GLN A 174 -5.50 5.05 20.07
C GLN A 174 -4.51 6.18 19.70
N PHE A 175 -3.69 6.01 18.65
CA PHE A 175 -2.82 7.06 18.15
C PHE A 175 -3.64 8.27 17.68
N ILE A 176 -4.66 8.06 16.85
CA ILE A 176 -5.51 9.13 16.31
C ILE A 176 -6.21 9.86 17.45
N GLU A 177 -6.83 9.15 18.38
CA GLU A 177 -7.50 9.78 19.53
C GLU A 177 -6.55 10.67 20.34
N ARG A 178 -5.35 10.15 20.64
CA ARG A 178 -4.32 10.91 21.38
C ARG A 178 -3.80 12.10 20.59
N TYR A 179 -3.65 11.97 19.27
CA TYR A 179 -3.27 13.06 18.38
C TYR A 179 -4.35 14.16 18.37
N LEU A 180 -5.63 13.79 18.18
CA LEU A 180 -6.75 14.72 18.20
C LEU A 180 -6.84 15.49 19.53
N LYS A 181 -6.64 14.80 20.65
CA LYS A 181 -6.61 15.40 21.99
C LYS A 181 -5.40 16.34 22.16
N ARG A 182 -4.20 15.87 21.82
CA ARG A 182 -2.95 16.60 22.02
C ARG A 182 -2.90 17.91 21.23
N PHE A 183 -3.42 17.91 19.98
CA PHE A 183 -3.35 19.02 19.05
C PHE A 183 -4.70 19.73 18.85
N ASN A 184 -5.69 19.43 19.68
CA ASN A 184 -7.04 20.03 19.64
C ASN A 184 -7.69 19.94 18.25
N ARG A 185 -7.67 18.73 17.62
CA ARG A 185 -8.19 18.49 16.27
C ARG A 185 -9.52 17.74 16.24
N TRP A 186 -10.27 17.71 17.36
CA TRP A 186 -11.56 17.03 17.46
C TRP A 186 -12.60 17.53 16.46
N GLN A 187 -12.63 18.85 16.20
CA GLN A 187 -13.56 19.48 15.27
C GLN A 187 -13.10 19.45 13.81
N SER A 188 -11.83 19.13 13.53
CA SER A 188 -11.32 19.02 12.16
C SER A 188 -12.06 17.97 11.36
N PRO A 189 -12.35 18.19 10.06
CA PRO A 189 -12.65 17.11 9.15
C PRO A 189 -11.50 16.11 9.12
N LYS A 190 -11.79 14.81 9.17
CA LYS A 190 -10.78 13.75 9.32
C LYS A 190 -10.79 12.83 8.12
N PHE A 191 -9.58 12.54 7.63
CA PHE A 191 -9.37 11.64 6.50
C PHE A 191 -8.33 10.57 6.86
N LEU A 192 -8.55 9.37 6.33
CA LEU A 192 -7.61 8.25 6.39
C LEU A 192 -7.02 8.00 5.00
N PHE A 193 -5.72 7.77 4.93
CA PHE A 193 -5.03 7.44 3.69
C PHE A 193 -4.16 6.20 3.91
N GLY A 194 -4.63 5.06 3.43
CA GLY A 194 -3.92 3.79 3.52
C GLY A 194 -3.38 3.33 2.17
N GLU A 195 -2.16 2.80 2.16
CA GLU A 195 -1.56 2.13 1.01
C GLU A 195 -1.35 0.65 1.33
N SER A 196 -1.64 -0.25 0.34
CA SER A 196 -1.39 -1.70 0.49
C SER A 196 -2.19 -2.28 1.66
N TYR A 197 -1.57 -3.04 2.57
CA TYR A 197 -2.19 -3.47 3.84
C TYR A 197 -2.75 -2.28 4.66
N GLY A 198 -2.31 -1.06 4.43
CA GLY A 198 -2.95 0.14 4.99
C GLY A 198 -4.42 0.29 4.57
N THR A 199 -4.87 -0.37 3.51
CA THR A 199 -6.26 -0.29 3.04
C THR A 199 -7.22 -1.19 3.85
N PRO A 200 -6.94 -2.49 4.12
CA PRO A 200 -7.73 -3.24 5.10
C PRO A 200 -7.66 -2.60 6.50
N ARG A 201 -6.49 -2.07 6.92
CA ARG A 201 -6.42 -1.24 8.13
C ARG A 201 -7.41 -0.09 8.09
N SER A 202 -7.49 0.65 6.98
CA SER A 202 -8.42 1.79 6.83
C SER A 202 -9.87 1.37 6.96
N ALA A 203 -10.26 0.25 6.36
CA ALA A 203 -11.62 -0.28 6.42
C ALA A 203 -12.03 -0.63 7.85
N MET A 204 -11.20 -1.43 8.55
CA MET A 204 -11.41 -1.76 9.96
C MET A 204 -11.34 -0.54 10.87
N LEU A 205 -10.41 0.38 10.61
CA LEU A 205 -10.18 1.57 11.44
C LEU A 205 -11.30 2.59 11.32
N VAL A 206 -11.85 2.83 10.12
CA VAL A 206 -12.98 3.75 9.96
C VAL A 206 -14.22 3.22 10.67
N ASP A 207 -14.50 1.93 10.58
CA ASP A 207 -15.59 1.30 11.32
C ASP A 207 -15.38 1.43 12.83
N TYR A 208 -14.21 1.04 13.32
CA TYR A 208 -13.87 1.14 14.73
C TYR A 208 -13.98 2.56 15.29
N LEU A 209 -13.42 3.55 14.58
CA LEU A 209 -13.42 4.95 15.02
C LEU A 209 -14.85 5.51 15.09
N GLN A 210 -15.68 5.25 14.09
CA GLN A 210 -17.06 5.74 14.05
C GLN A 210 -17.90 5.10 15.15
N ASN A 211 -17.75 3.81 15.40
CA ASN A 211 -18.40 3.11 16.51
C ASN A 211 -17.95 3.64 17.90
N ASN A 212 -16.78 4.30 17.96
CA ASN A 212 -16.28 4.97 19.17
C ASN A 212 -16.46 6.49 19.16
N GLY A 213 -17.36 7.01 18.32
CA GLY A 213 -17.75 8.42 18.29
C GLY A 213 -16.75 9.36 17.58
N ILE A 214 -15.79 8.85 16.84
CA ILE A 214 -14.85 9.62 16.05
C ILE A 214 -15.25 9.55 14.56
N GLY A 215 -16.01 10.55 14.10
CA GLY A 215 -16.48 10.65 12.72
C GLY A 215 -15.33 10.86 11.73
N ILE A 216 -15.35 10.13 10.62
CA ILE A 216 -14.42 10.24 9.49
C ILE A 216 -15.18 10.77 8.28
N ASN A 217 -14.58 11.73 7.57
CA ASN A 217 -15.17 12.34 6.37
C ASN A 217 -14.84 11.55 5.11
N GLY A 218 -13.64 11.01 5.02
CA GLY A 218 -13.24 10.27 3.83
C GLY A 218 -12.09 9.31 4.05
N VAL A 219 -12.02 8.29 3.19
CA VAL A 219 -10.98 7.26 3.19
C VAL A 219 -10.39 7.14 1.80
N VAL A 220 -9.07 7.26 1.69
CA VAL A 220 -8.32 6.96 0.47
C VAL A 220 -7.71 5.57 0.58
N LEU A 221 -8.00 4.74 -0.39
CA LEU A 221 -7.52 3.36 -0.52
C LEU A 221 -6.58 3.30 -1.72
N GLN A 222 -5.27 3.42 -1.49
CA GLN A 222 -4.27 3.28 -2.54
C GLN A 222 -3.80 1.84 -2.63
N SER A 223 -3.87 1.26 -3.85
CA SER A 223 -3.40 -0.11 -4.12
C SER A 223 -4.01 -1.11 -3.14
N SER A 224 -5.32 -1.24 -3.22
CA SER A 224 -6.17 -1.82 -2.19
C SER A 224 -6.24 -3.35 -2.24
N ILE A 225 -6.32 -3.96 -1.05
CA ILE A 225 -6.57 -5.39 -0.84
C ILE A 225 -7.52 -5.57 0.37
N LEU A 226 -8.81 -5.35 0.16
CA LEU A 226 -9.81 -5.49 1.24
C LEU A 226 -10.21 -6.93 1.52
N ASN A 227 -10.03 -7.83 0.56
CA ASN A 227 -10.32 -9.25 0.68
C ASN A 227 -9.11 -10.06 0.20
N ASP A 228 -8.32 -10.51 1.16
CA ASP A 228 -7.10 -11.29 0.91
C ASP A 228 -7.40 -12.65 0.24
N GLY A 229 -8.57 -13.23 0.52
CA GLY A 229 -9.03 -14.48 -0.08
C GLY A 229 -9.22 -14.43 -1.60
N LEU A 230 -9.43 -13.24 -2.17
CA LEU A 230 -9.57 -13.07 -3.63
C LEU A 230 -8.24 -12.80 -4.34
N ALA A 231 -7.22 -12.40 -3.60
CA ALA A 231 -5.90 -12.05 -4.15
C ALA A 231 -4.81 -13.07 -3.77
N SER A 232 -5.12 -13.99 -2.85
CA SER A 232 -4.15 -14.98 -2.36
C SER A 232 -3.74 -15.96 -3.44
N THR A 233 -2.42 -16.09 -3.62
CA THR A 233 -1.78 -17.08 -4.50
C THR A 233 -1.49 -18.40 -3.78
N ASP A 234 -2.04 -18.62 -2.60
CA ASP A 234 -1.79 -19.79 -1.77
C ASP A 234 -2.44 -21.04 -2.38
N THR A 235 -1.72 -21.62 -3.33
CA THR A 235 -2.03 -22.93 -3.88
C THR A 235 -1.41 -24.02 -2.99
N TYR A 236 -2.16 -24.55 -2.06
CA TYR A 236 -1.79 -25.79 -1.37
C TYR A 236 -1.68 -26.91 -2.40
N GLY A 237 -0.46 -27.34 -2.69
CA GLY A 237 -0.21 -28.51 -3.52
C GLY A 237 -0.60 -28.39 -5.01
N GLY A 238 -0.75 -27.18 -5.54
CA GLY A 238 -0.99 -26.95 -6.98
C GLY A 238 -2.43 -27.14 -7.43
N ALA A 239 -3.37 -27.41 -6.55
CA ALA A 239 -4.79 -27.54 -6.86
C ALA A 239 -5.59 -26.48 -6.12
N SER A 240 -5.63 -25.24 -6.66
CA SER A 240 -6.62 -24.26 -6.26
C SER A 240 -7.97 -24.59 -6.91
N THR A 241 -9.04 -24.57 -6.13
CA THR A 241 -10.42 -24.60 -6.64
C THR A 241 -10.93 -23.21 -6.96
N ASP A 242 -10.10 -22.18 -6.78
CA ASP A 242 -10.41 -20.79 -7.02
C ASP A 242 -9.52 -20.23 -8.14
N ASP A 243 -10.16 -19.70 -9.18
CA ASP A 243 -9.49 -19.16 -10.37
C ASP A 243 -9.41 -17.62 -10.35
N TRP A 244 -9.93 -16.95 -9.30
CA TRP A 244 -10.00 -15.50 -9.26
C TRP A 244 -8.65 -14.82 -9.35
N GLN A 245 -7.62 -15.36 -8.74
CA GLN A 245 -6.25 -14.83 -8.80
C GLN A 245 -5.75 -14.68 -10.25
N TYR A 246 -6.02 -15.64 -11.13
CA TYR A 246 -5.62 -15.61 -12.55
C TYR A 246 -6.46 -14.61 -13.34
N ILE A 247 -7.75 -14.55 -13.05
CA ILE A 247 -8.69 -13.64 -13.69
C ILE A 247 -8.33 -12.18 -13.36
N PHE A 248 -8.05 -11.89 -12.08
CA PHE A 248 -7.75 -10.53 -11.64
C PHE A 248 -6.35 -10.06 -12.04
N ALA A 249 -5.37 -10.95 -12.14
CA ALA A 249 -4.02 -10.61 -12.56
C ALA A 249 -3.92 -10.24 -14.04
N LEU A 250 -4.73 -10.86 -14.91
CA LEU A 250 -4.60 -10.78 -16.36
C LEU A 250 -4.58 -9.34 -16.92
N PRO A 251 -5.43 -8.39 -16.51
CA PRO A 251 -5.35 -7.01 -17.02
C PRO A 251 -4.06 -6.28 -16.62
N THR A 252 -3.48 -6.58 -15.47
CA THR A 252 -2.19 -6.02 -15.00
C THR A 252 -1.02 -6.60 -15.77
N GLU A 253 -1.04 -7.91 -16.03
CA GLU A 253 -0.07 -8.60 -16.89
C GLU A 253 -0.08 -8.04 -18.30
N ALA A 254 -1.27 -7.86 -18.87
CA ALA A 254 -1.46 -7.26 -20.18
C ALA A 254 -0.97 -5.80 -20.22
N ALA A 255 -1.23 -5.00 -19.18
CA ALA A 255 -0.70 -3.64 -19.07
C ALA A 255 0.83 -3.63 -19.10
N THR A 256 1.47 -4.54 -18.37
CA THR A 256 2.93 -4.70 -18.37
C THR A 256 3.45 -5.09 -19.76
N ALA A 257 2.81 -6.04 -20.43
CA ALA A 257 3.14 -6.44 -21.80
C ALA A 257 2.98 -5.29 -22.79
N TRP A 258 1.93 -4.49 -22.64
CA TRP A 258 1.69 -3.29 -23.43
C TRP A 258 2.82 -2.26 -23.27
N TYR A 259 3.24 -1.98 -22.04
CA TYR A 259 4.35 -1.05 -21.75
C TYR A 259 5.64 -1.44 -22.49
N PHE A 260 5.98 -2.71 -22.52
CA PHE A 260 7.16 -3.25 -23.21
C PHE A 260 6.94 -3.50 -24.71
N LYS A 261 5.78 -3.11 -25.26
CA LYS A 261 5.43 -3.34 -26.68
C LYS A 261 5.51 -4.80 -27.11
N ALA A 262 5.27 -5.71 -26.19
CA ALA A 262 5.24 -7.17 -26.44
C ALA A 262 3.94 -7.64 -27.15
N VAL A 263 2.97 -6.75 -27.26
CA VAL A 263 1.61 -7.00 -27.83
C VAL A 263 1.33 -6.00 -28.96
N PRO A 264 1.91 -6.20 -30.15
CA PRO A 264 1.92 -5.21 -31.23
C PRO A 264 0.54 -4.89 -31.80
N SER A 265 -0.46 -5.75 -31.62
CA SER A 265 -1.85 -5.54 -32.05
C SER A 265 -2.72 -4.80 -31.02
N ALA A 266 -2.15 -4.44 -29.85
CA ALA A 266 -2.88 -3.73 -28.82
C ALA A 266 -3.24 -2.29 -29.24
N PRO A 267 -4.36 -1.71 -28.74
CA PRO A 267 -4.67 -0.31 -28.89
C PRO A 267 -3.56 0.59 -28.37
N SER A 268 -3.47 1.81 -28.91
CA SER A 268 -2.48 2.81 -28.46
C SER A 268 -2.79 3.39 -27.08
N SER A 269 -4.06 3.36 -26.66
CA SER A 269 -4.52 3.76 -25.34
C SER A 269 -4.39 2.60 -24.36
N LEU A 270 -3.63 2.79 -23.28
CA LEU A 270 -3.52 1.81 -22.21
C LEU A 270 -4.88 1.51 -21.56
N ALA A 271 -5.67 2.55 -21.29
CA ALA A 271 -6.98 2.40 -20.66
C ALA A 271 -7.94 1.56 -21.52
N ASP A 272 -7.97 1.79 -22.84
CA ASP A 272 -8.79 1.00 -23.75
C ASP A 272 -8.32 -0.45 -23.80
N TYR A 273 -7.00 -0.64 -23.83
CA TYR A 273 -6.43 -1.98 -23.86
C TYR A 273 -6.76 -2.80 -22.61
N VAL A 274 -6.53 -2.25 -21.42
CA VAL A 274 -6.81 -2.96 -20.17
C VAL A 274 -8.32 -3.19 -19.97
N ASN A 275 -9.19 -2.29 -20.47
CA ASN A 275 -10.64 -2.51 -20.46
C ASN A 275 -11.07 -3.64 -21.41
N GLN A 276 -10.44 -3.77 -22.57
CA GLN A 276 -10.65 -4.90 -23.47
C GLN A 276 -10.24 -6.22 -22.78
N VAL A 277 -9.06 -6.25 -22.15
CA VAL A 277 -8.58 -7.43 -21.42
C VAL A 277 -9.46 -7.76 -20.23
N ARG A 278 -9.90 -6.75 -19.46
CA ARG A 278 -10.87 -6.93 -18.37
C ARG A 278 -12.15 -7.59 -18.84
N THR A 279 -12.70 -7.15 -19.99
CA THR A 279 -13.92 -7.73 -20.55
C THR A 279 -13.72 -9.23 -20.89
N PHE A 280 -12.57 -9.57 -21.48
CA PHE A 280 -12.20 -10.97 -21.74
C PHE A 280 -12.01 -11.75 -20.42
N ALA A 281 -11.27 -11.21 -19.47
CA ALA A 281 -10.98 -11.85 -18.19
C ALA A 281 -12.26 -12.18 -17.40
N MET A 282 -13.17 -11.22 -17.28
CA MET A 282 -14.43 -11.38 -16.54
C MET A 282 -15.53 -12.12 -17.32
N GLY A 283 -15.32 -12.33 -18.60
CA GLY A 283 -16.27 -13.02 -19.52
C GLY A 283 -15.78 -14.40 -19.91
N GLU A 284 -15.19 -14.49 -21.09
CA GLU A 284 -14.80 -15.75 -21.73
C GLU A 284 -13.81 -16.55 -20.88
N TYR A 285 -12.70 -15.93 -20.45
CA TYR A 285 -11.66 -16.60 -19.67
C TYR A 285 -12.19 -17.19 -18.36
N ARG A 286 -12.96 -16.40 -17.59
CA ARG A 286 -13.60 -16.89 -16.36
C ARG A 286 -14.54 -18.07 -16.61
N ASN A 287 -15.37 -17.98 -17.66
CA ASN A 287 -16.35 -19.02 -17.96
C ASN A 287 -15.68 -20.34 -18.40
N ASP A 288 -14.59 -20.23 -19.13
CA ASP A 288 -13.84 -21.40 -19.60
C ASP A 288 -13.00 -22.02 -18.49
N LEU A 289 -12.34 -21.23 -17.63
CA LEU A 289 -11.68 -21.76 -16.44
C LEU A 289 -12.64 -22.54 -15.52
N ALA A 290 -13.88 -22.06 -15.38
CA ALA A 290 -14.90 -22.71 -14.55
C ALA A 290 -15.33 -24.10 -15.06
N GLN A 291 -15.05 -24.42 -16.33
CA GLN A 291 -15.32 -25.78 -16.88
C GLN A 291 -14.28 -26.80 -16.41
N GLY A 292 -13.11 -26.36 -15.94
CA GLY A 292 -12.04 -27.23 -15.44
C GLY A 292 -11.66 -28.29 -16.46
N ALA A 293 -11.68 -29.58 -16.08
CA ALA A 293 -11.34 -30.70 -16.93
C ALA A 293 -12.36 -30.97 -18.08
N ASN A 294 -13.52 -30.30 -18.04
CA ASN A 294 -14.55 -30.46 -19.07
C ASN A 294 -14.42 -29.43 -20.21
N LEU A 295 -13.45 -28.52 -20.14
CA LEU A 295 -13.21 -27.54 -21.21
C LEU A 295 -12.84 -28.25 -22.50
N PRO A 296 -13.60 -28.04 -23.61
CA PRO A 296 -13.31 -28.68 -24.88
C PRO A 296 -11.92 -28.27 -25.42
N PRO A 297 -11.18 -29.18 -26.07
CA PRO A 297 -9.83 -28.87 -26.61
C PRO A 297 -9.81 -27.64 -27.53
N ALA A 298 -10.83 -27.45 -28.36
CA ALA A 298 -10.89 -26.29 -29.24
C ALA A 298 -11.05 -24.96 -28.50
N GLU A 299 -11.82 -24.96 -27.41
CA GLU A 299 -11.95 -23.76 -26.56
C GLU A 299 -10.66 -23.55 -25.75
N PHE A 300 -10.03 -24.60 -25.24
CA PHE A 300 -8.72 -24.49 -24.60
C PHE A 300 -7.68 -23.84 -25.53
N ASP A 301 -7.58 -24.29 -26.80
CA ASP A 301 -6.68 -23.72 -27.81
C ASP A 301 -6.97 -22.24 -28.08
N LYS A 302 -8.24 -21.87 -28.11
CA LYS A 302 -8.69 -20.49 -28.30
C LYS A 302 -8.27 -19.59 -27.13
N ILE A 303 -8.40 -20.06 -25.88
CA ILE A 303 -7.94 -19.32 -24.70
C ILE A 303 -6.43 -19.22 -24.69
N VAL A 304 -5.67 -20.27 -25.04
CA VAL A 304 -4.21 -20.20 -25.19
C VAL A 304 -3.81 -19.08 -26.14
N ALA A 305 -4.40 -19.03 -27.33
CA ALA A 305 -4.12 -17.98 -28.32
C ALA A 305 -4.52 -16.58 -27.81
N ALA A 306 -5.60 -16.46 -27.06
CA ALA A 306 -6.03 -15.19 -26.47
C ALA A 306 -5.06 -14.71 -25.39
N LEU A 307 -4.66 -15.55 -24.46
CA LEU A 307 -3.68 -15.24 -23.42
C LEU A 307 -2.33 -14.85 -24.03
N HIS A 308 -1.84 -15.59 -25.03
CA HIS A 308 -0.64 -15.21 -25.77
C HIS A 308 -0.76 -13.79 -26.37
N ARG A 309 -1.87 -13.52 -27.05
CA ARG A 309 -2.13 -12.22 -27.67
C ARG A 309 -2.17 -11.06 -26.66
N TYR A 310 -2.68 -11.30 -25.43
CA TYR A 310 -2.81 -10.27 -24.40
C TYR A 310 -1.55 -10.10 -23.55
N THR A 311 -0.76 -11.16 -23.34
CA THR A 311 0.36 -11.11 -22.39
C THR A 311 1.74 -11.21 -23.05
N GLY A 312 1.80 -11.67 -24.30
CA GLY A 312 3.08 -11.98 -24.97
C GLY A 312 3.78 -13.23 -24.42
N ILE A 313 3.22 -13.95 -23.46
CA ILE A 313 3.74 -15.22 -22.96
C ILE A 313 3.58 -16.30 -24.03
N SER A 314 4.55 -17.20 -24.15
CA SER A 314 4.52 -18.25 -25.20
C SER A 314 3.33 -19.20 -24.99
N GLU A 315 2.71 -19.63 -26.10
CA GLU A 315 1.62 -20.59 -26.05
C GLU A 315 2.03 -21.91 -25.38
N THR A 316 3.27 -22.33 -25.54
CA THR A 316 3.81 -23.54 -24.88
C THR A 316 3.78 -23.37 -23.35
N TYR A 317 4.19 -22.21 -22.82
CA TYR A 317 4.15 -21.96 -21.38
C TYR A 317 2.71 -21.91 -20.88
N ILE A 318 1.81 -21.23 -21.60
CA ILE A 318 0.39 -21.11 -21.24
C ILE A 318 -0.26 -22.50 -21.18
N ARG A 319 0.02 -23.38 -22.15
CA ARG A 319 -0.46 -24.76 -22.16
C ARG A 319 0.06 -25.58 -20.97
N ASN A 320 1.36 -25.48 -20.69
CA ASN A 320 1.99 -26.17 -19.56
C ASN A 320 1.47 -25.66 -18.21
N ALA A 321 1.10 -24.39 -18.13
CA ALA A 321 0.46 -23.79 -16.95
C ALA A 321 -1.05 -24.10 -16.86
N ASN A 322 -1.60 -24.89 -17.80
CA ASN A 322 -3.03 -25.19 -17.88
C ASN A 322 -3.91 -23.92 -17.81
N LEU A 323 -3.56 -22.91 -18.59
CA LEU A 323 -4.18 -21.56 -18.67
C LEU A 323 -4.00 -20.69 -17.41
N ARG A 324 -3.41 -21.20 -16.33
CA ARG A 324 -3.34 -20.58 -14.99
C ARG A 324 -1.97 -19.97 -14.76
N ILE A 325 -1.85 -18.70 -15.13
CA ILE A 325 -0.64 -17.90 -14.90
C ILE A 325 -1.02 -16.85 -13.84
N ASP A 326 -0.38 -16.91 -12.69
CA ASP A 326 -0.47 -15.88 -11.67
C ASP A 326 0.58 -14.78 -11.89
N GLY A 327 0.42 -13.67 -11.18
CA GLY A 327 1.33 -12.53 -11.29
C GLY A 327 2.80 -12.91 -11.08
N SER A 328 3.13 -13.78 -10.14
CA SER A 328 4.51 -14.19 -9.85
C SER A 328 5.11 -14.98 -11.02
N ARG A 329 4.35 -15.93 -11.59
CA ARG A 329 4.75 -16.68 -12.77
C ARG A 329 4.92 -15.78 -13.99
N PHE A 330 3.98 -14.85 -14.20
CA PHE A 330 4.09 -13.88 -15.27
C PHE A 330 5.37 -13.03 -15.14
N LEU A 331 5.65 -12.46 -13.97
CA LEU A 331 6.80 -11.61 -13.71
C LEU A 331 8.14 -12.33 -13.96
N ALA A 332 8.23 -13.61 -13.65
CA ALA A 332 9.42 -14.42 -13.92
C ALA A 332 9.54 -14.83 -15.40
N GLU A 333 8.42 -15.18 -16.06
CA GLU A 333 8.41 -15.73 -17.41
C GLU A 333 8.50 -14.67 -18.50
N PHE A 334 7.85 -13.53 -18.32
CA PHE A 334 7.62 -12.52 -19.36
C PHE A 334 8.87 -12.10 -20.15
N ARG A 335 10.01 -11.96 -19.48
CA ARG A 335 11.30 -11.62 -20.13
C ARG A 335 12.43 -12.59 -19.79
N ARG A 336 12.09 -13.80 -19.43
CA ARG A 336 13.03 -14.87 -19.08
C ARG A 336 14.11 -15.08 -20.14
N ASN A 337 13.75 -15.07 -21.41
CA ASN A 337 14.66 -15.24 -22.54
C ASN A 337 15.72 -14.13 -22.64
N GLN A 338 15.44 -12.94 -22.04
CA GLN A 338 16.37 -11.83 -21.92
C GLN A 338 17.19 -11.87 -20.61
N GLY A 339 17.00 -12.89 -19.76
CA GLY A 339 17.61 -12.99 -18.43
C GLY A 339 17.11 -11.95 -17.46
N LYS A 340 15.82 -11.55 -17.58
CA LYS A 340 15.21 -10.47 -16.77
C LYS A 340 13.98 -10.97 -16.05
N THR A 341 13.74 -10.38 -14.87
CA THR A 341 12.52 -10.52 -14.08
C THR A 341 11.91 -9.15 -13.82
N GLN A 342 10.58 -9.09 -13.74
CA GLN A 342 9.85 -7.83 -13.51
C GLN A 342 9.57 -7.63 -12.01
N GLY A 343 9.33 -6.36 -11.62
CA GLY A 343 8.93 -5.99 -10.27
C GLY A 343 7.46 -6.33 -10.00
N ALA A 344 7.16 -6.84 -8.81
CA ALA A 344 5.80 -7.11 -8.39
C ALA A 344 5.05 -5.82 -8.02
N TYR A 345 5.69 -4.89 -7.36
CA TYR A 345 5.11 -3.59 -7.05
C TYR A 345 4.86 -2.73 -8.29
N ASP A 346 5.70 -2.87 -9.30
CA ASP A 346 5.48 -2.19 -10.57
C ASP A 346 6.10 -3.00 -11.71
N GLY A 347 5.29 -3.62 -12.54
CA GLY A 347 5.70 -4.46 -13.66
C GLY A 347 6.60 -3.77 -14.70
N ARG A 348 6.75 -2.45 -14.66
CA ARG A 348 7.65 -1.68 -15.53
C ARG A 348 9.11 -1.74 -15.07
N TYR A 349 9.37 -1.95 -13.76
CA TYR A 349 10.72 -2.16 -13.24
C TYR A 349 11.19 -3.58 -13.54
N TRP A 350 12.50 -3.75 -13.66
CA TRP A 350 13.10 -5.05 -13.93
C TRP A 350 14.53 -5.14 -13.41
N LEU A 351 14.95 -6.37 -13.11
CA LEU A 351 16.33 -6.73 -12.80
C LEU A 351 16.80 -7.87 -13.68
N TYR A 352 18.12 -8.09 -13.73
CA TYR A 352 18.63 -9.37 -14.20
C TYR A 352 18.28 -10.46 -13.18
N THR A 353 17.77 -11.58 -13.65
CA THR A 353 17.41 -12.69 -12.77
C THR A 353 18.67 -13.42 -12.27
N VAL A 354 18.64 -13.88 -11.04
CA VAL A 354 19.71 -14.70 -10.45
C VAL A 354 19.66 -16.12 -11.04
N ASP A 355 18.46 -16.67 -11.18
CA ASP A 355 18.20 -17.98 -11.78
C ASP A 355 17.09 -17.87 -12.82
N ARG A 356 17.44 -18.20 -14.08
CA ARG A 356 16.50 -18.14 -15.21
C ARG A 356 15.42 -19.22 -15.15
N GLU A 357 15.68 -20.31 -14.46
CA GLU A 357 14.74 -21.44 -14.35
C GLU A 357 13.78 -21.27 -13.16
N SER A 358 13.98 -20.27 -12.32
CA SER A 358 13.07 -20.01 -11.21
C SER A 358 11.65 -19.74 -11.70
N PRO A 359 10.62 -20.36 -11.10
CA PRO A 359 9.24 -20.13 -11.46
C PRO A 359 8.70 -18.77 -10.97
N THR A 360 9.41 -18.12 -10.04
CA THR A 360 9.03 -16.84 -9.44
C THR A 360 10.22 -15.88 -9.39
N PRO A 361 10.00 -14.55 -9.34
CA PRO A 361 11.06 -13.58 -9.09
C PRO A 361 11.78 -13.87 -7.76
N GLN A 362 13.10 -13.74 -7.74
CA GLN A 362 13.93 -13.97 -6.55
C GLN A 362 14.32 -12.66 -5.86
N LEU A 363 14.16 -11.54 -6.55
CA LEU A 363 14.43 -10.20 -6.08
C LEU A 363 13.29 -9.28 -6.52
N GLU A 364 12.95 -8.32 -5.66
CA GLU A 364 11.95 -7.31 -6.01
C GLU A 364 12.64 -6.13 -6.75
N ALA A 365 12.27 -5.95 -8.01
CA ALA A 365 12.94 -4.98 -8.87
C ALA A 365 12.62 -3.53 -8.50
N THR A 366 11.43 -3.27 -8.00
CA THR A 366 11.03 -1.92 -7.58
C THR A 366 11.80 -1.51 -6.32
N ASP A 367 11.81 -2.35 -5.28
CA ASP A 367 12.52 -2.10 -4.03
C ASP A 367 14.02 -1.91 -4.28
N ALA A 368 14.65 -2.82 -5.04
CA ALA A 368 16.05 -2.71 -5.41
C ALA A 368 16.38 -1.39 -6.13
N SER A 369 15.40 -0.81 -6.83
CA SER A 369 15.58 0.44 -7.57
C SER A 369 15.44 1.70 -6.73
N ILE A 370 14.75 1.65 -5.58
CA ILE A 370 14.37 2.87 -4.84
C ILE A 370 14.80 2.88 -3.37
N ASP A 371 14.91 1.72 -2.69
CA ASP A 371 15.08 1.64 -1.24
C ASP A 371 16.24 2.49 -0.71
N ALA A 372 17.40 2.37 -1.33
CA ALA A 372 18.58 3.10 -0.89
C ALA A 372 18.38 4.63 -0.94
N ALA A 373 17.66 5.12 -1.97
CA ALA A 373 17.36 6.53 -2.10
C ALA A 373 16.37 7.01 -1.03
N TYR A 374 15.32 6.23 -0.77
CA TYR A 374 14.32 6.57 0.24
C TYR A 374 14.92 6.58 1.64
N ILE A 375 15.65 5.51 2.01
CA ILE A 375 16.24 5.35 3.35
C ILE A 375 17.27 6.45 3.62
N ALA A 376 18.21 6.68 2.70
CA ALA A 376 19.23 7.70 2.87
C ALA A 376 18.62 9.12 2.91
N SER A 377 17.71 9.42 2.00
CA SER A 377 17.06 10.74 1.92
C SER A 377 16.22 11.04 3.17
N GLN A 378 15.51 10.05 3.70
CA GLN A 378 14.74 10.23 4.92
C GLN A 378 15.64 10.50 6.14
N ASN A 379 16.72 9.75 6.31
CA ASN A 379 17.66 9.99 7.40
C ASN A 379 18.27 11.39 7.31
N THR A 380 18.67 11.82 6.12
CA THR A 380 19.14 13.19 5.86
C THR A 380 18.06 14.22 6.19
N TYR A 381 16.82 13.99 5.76
CA TYR A 381 15.70 14.89 5.98
C TYR A 381 15.38 15.07 7.47
N PHE A 382 15.37 13.98 8.24
CA PHE A 382 15.16 14.07 9.69
C PHE A 382 16.28 14.81 10.41
N HIS A 383 17.52 14.54 10.06
CA HIS A 383 18.67 15.19 10.69
C HIS A 383 18.79 16.66 10.27
N ASP A 384 18.85 16.93 8.95
CA ASP A 384 19.23 18.25 8.43
C ASP A 384 18.06 19.24 8.37
N VAL A 385 16.82 18.75 8.15
CA VAL A 385 15.66 19.61 7.94
C VAL A 385 14.73 19.61 9.15
N LEU A 386 14.30 18.46 9.60
CA LEU A 386 13.39 18.35 10.74
C LEU A 386 14.10 18.45 12.09
N LYS A 387 15.44 18.40 12.14
CA LYS A 387 16.23 18.50 13.38
C LYS A 387 15.77 17.51 14.46
N TYR A 388 15.35 16.31 14.04
CA TYR A 388 14.91 15.26 14.95
C TYR A 388 16.12 14.45 15.40
N GLU A 389 16.58 14.72 16.62
CA GLU A 389 17.77 14.05 17.20
C GLU A 389 17.34 12.91 18.11
N THR A 390 17.85 11.72 17.82
CA THR A 390 17.60 10.51 18.60
C THR A 390 18.78 9.54 18.43
N PRO A 391 19.16 8.79 19.47
CA PRO A 391 20.17 7.73 19.33
C PRO A 391 19.64 6.49 18.62
N LEU A 392 18.34 6.42 18.32
CA LEU A 392 17.70 5.26 17.69
C LEU A 392 17.91 5.26 16.18
N LEU A 393 18.12 4.08 15.61
CA LEU A 393 18.03 3.89 14.15
C LEU A 393 16.58 3.90 13.71
N TYR A 394 16.32 4.49 12.54
CA TYR A 394 15.02 4.40 11.91
C TYR A 394 14.80 2.99 11.35
N LEU A 395 13.72 2.33 11.78
CA LEU A 395 13.33 1.01 11.31
C LEU A 395 12.31 1.15 10.16
N THR A 396 12.66 0.70 8.97
CA THR A 396 11.76 0.72 7.81
C THR A 396 10.52 -0.16 8.00
N GLY A 397 10.56 -1.06 8.97
CA GLY A 397 9.43 -1.87 9.41
C GLY A 397 9.68 -2.56 10.74
N ALA A 398 8.61 -3.06 11.35
CA ALA A 398 8.63 -3.85 12.58
C ALA A 398 8.88 -5.36 12.31
N TYR A 399 9.33 -5.74 11.13
CA TYR A 399 9.41 -7.13 10.66
C TYR A 399 10.17 -8.05 11.59
N GLN A 400 11.32 -7.62 12.12
CA GLN A 400 12.09 -8.42 13.06
C GLN A 400 11.34 -8.65 14.38
N ALA A 401 10.66 -7.62 14.89
CA ALA A 401 9.86 -7.73 16.11
C ALA A 401 8.65 -8.65 15.90
N ILE A 402 8.00 -8.57 14.75
CA ILE A 402 6.90 -9.47 14.37
C ILE A 402 7.40 -10.93 14.33
N GLN A 403 8.51 -11.21 13.66
CA GLN A 403 9.10 -12.56 13.60
C GLN A 403 9.46 -13.11 14.99
N GLN A 404 9.93 -12.28 15.91
CA GLN A 404 10.25 -12.70 17.28
C GLN A 404 9.01 -13.08 18.10
N THR A 405 7.83 -12.57 17.72
CA THR A 405 6.55 -12.93 18.39
C THR A 405 5.83 -14.11 17.73
N GLY A 406 6.35 -14.60 16.63
CA GLY A 406 5.77 -15.62 15.77
C GLY A 406 5.51 -15.05 14.38
N GLU A 407 4.27 -14.93 13.97
CA GLU A 407 3.84 -14.39 12.70
C GLU A 407 2.77 -13.32 12.94
N TRP A 408 2.51 -12.50 11.89
CA TRP A 408 1.38 -11.58 11.93
C TRP A 408 0.07 -12.35 12.00
N ASN A 409 -0.77 -12.02 12.97
CA ASN A 409 -2.09 -12.60 13.06
C ASN A 409 -3.07 -11.86 12.14
N PHE A 410 -3.37 -12.47 10.99
CA PHE A 410 -4.34 -11.93 10.03
C PHE A 410 -5.80 -12.15 10.42
N LYS A 411 -6.08 -12.87 11.52
CA LYS A 411 -7.47 -13.04 11.98
C LYS A 411 -8.12 -11.71 12.24
N HIS A 412 -9.32 -11.56 11.69
CA HIS A 412 -10.23 -10.46 11.96
C HIS A 412 -11.63 -11.02 12.20
N ARG A 413 -12.30 -10.57 13.27
CA ARG A 413 -13.61 -11.10 13.69
C ARG A 413 -13.63 -12.64 13.84
N GLY A 414 -12.48 -13.25 14.09
CA GLY A 414 -12.29 -14.69 14.25
C GLY A 414 -12.09 -15.49 12.95
N GLU A 415 -12.10 -14.85 11.79
CA GLU A 415 -12.04 -15.47 10.47
C GLU A 415 -10.68 -15.29 9.76
N LEU A 416 -10.38 -16.21 8.83
CA LEU A 416 -9.30 -16.18 7.86
C LEU A 416 -9.84 -16.74 6.52
N PRO A 417 -9.36 -16.24 5.35
CA PRO A 417 -8.41 -15.15 5.16
C PRO A 417 -8.98 -13.80 5.60
N LEU A 418 -8.10 -12.79 5.72
CA LEU A 418 -8.52 -11.44 6.08
C LEU A 418 -9.49 -10.88 5.02
N ASN A 419 -10.68 -10.50 5.46
CA ASN A 419 -11.67 -9.83 4.63
C ASN A 419 -12.28 -8.66 5.43
N THR A 420 -12.02 -7.45 4.96
CA THR A 420 -12.44 -6.20 5.61
C THR A 420 -13.45 -5.42 4.76
N ALA A 421 -13.99 -6.05 3.74
CA ALA A 421 -15.04 -5.46 2.92
C ALA A 421 -16.30 -5.15 3.75
N ALA A 422 -16.64 -6.06 4.68
CA ALA A 422 -17.76 -5.86 5.58
C ALA A 422 -17.58 -4.66 6.52
N ASP A 423 -16.37 -4.42 7.02
CA ASP A 423 -16.08 -3.24 7.86
C ASP A 423 -16.30 -1.94 7.10
N LEU A 424 -15.87 -1.88 5.83
CA LEU A 424 -16.10 -0.71 5.00
C LEU A 424 -17.60 -0.52 4.68
N GLN A 425 -18.31 -1.61 4.40
CA GLN A 425 -19.76 -1.61 4.20
C GLN A 425 -20.48 -1.07 5.44
N GLU A 426 -20.17 -1.59 6.63
CA GLU A 426 -20.74 -1.16 7.90
C GLU A 426 -20.45 0.32 8.16
N ALA A 427 -19.19 0.75 7.98
CA ALA A 427 -18.79 2.14 8.16
C ALA A 427 -19.55 3.10 7.22
N MET A 428 -19.71 2.75 5.93
CA MET A 428 -20.46 3.57 4.97
C MET A 428 -21.95 3.57 5.24
N THR A 429 -22.50 2.47 5.76
CA THR A 429 -23.90 2.37 6.15
C THR A 429 -24.17 3.17 7.43
N TYR A 430 -23.27 3.09 8.42
CA TYR A 430 -23.37 3.84 9.67
C TYR A 430 -23.22 5.36 9.46
N ASN A 431 -22.34 5.76 8.55
CA ASN A 431 -22.11 7.14 8.17
C ASN A 431 -22.38 7.36 6.67
N PRO A 432 -23.61 7.71 6.27
CA PRO A 432 -23.96 7.93 4.87
C PRO A 432 -23.21 9.08 4.18
N ASN A 433 -22.49 9.92 4.96
CA ASN A 433 -21.66 11.00 4.41
C ASN A 433 -20.22 10.57 4.14
N LEU A 434 -19.82 9.37 4.55
CA LEU A 434 -18.48 8.86 4.29
C LEU A 434 -18.22 8.75 2.79
N ARG A 435 -17.06 9.26 2.35
CA ARG A 435 -16.61 9.18 0.97
C ARG A 435 -15.38 8.28 0.88
N VAL A 436 -15.31 7.50 -0.18
CA VAL A 436 -14.17 6.60 -0.45
C VAL A 436 -13.55 6.97 -1.80
N PHE A 437 -12.22 7.05 -1.85
CA PHE A 437 -11.46 7.19 -3.07
C PHE A 437 -10.53 5.99 -3.24
N SER A 438 -10.72 5.19 -4.28
CA SER A 438 -9.88 4.06 -4.63
C SER A 438 -8.88 4.46 -5.71
N ALA A 439 -7.58 4.45 -5.37
CA ALA A 439 -6.49 4.77 -6.28
C ALA A 439 -5.77 3.49 -6.73
N ASN A 440 -5.68 3.26 -8.04
CA ASN A 440 -5.29 2.00 -8.62
C ASN A 440 -4.19 2.18 -9.67
N GLY A 441 -3.09 1.43 -9.55
CA GLY A 441 -2.02 1.37 -10.54
C GLY A 441 -2.24 0.24 -11.55
N TYR A 442 -2.11 0.55 -12.85
CA TYR A 442 -2.31 -0.47 -13.89
C TYR A 442 -1.26 -1.58 -13.89
N TYR A 443 -0.06 -1.33 -13.33
CA TYR A 443 1.08 -2.25 -13.35
C TYR A 443 1.35 -2.91 -11.99
N ASP A 444 0.41 -2.82 -11.06
CA ASP A 444 0.49 -3.36 -9.70
C ASP A 444 0.10 -4.84 -9.68
N SER A 445 1.09 -5.73 -9.56
CA SER A 445 0.85 -7.17 -9.47
C SER A 445 0.67 -7.67 -8.03
N VAL A 446 0.93 -6.82 -7.02
CA VAL A 446 0.73 -7.15 -5.60
C VAL A 446 -0.75 -7.03 -5.22
N THR A 447 -1.38 -5.95 -5.67
CA THR A 447 -2.81 -5.69 -5.44
C THR A 447 -3.50 -5.36 -6.77
N PRO A 448 -3.78 -6.37 -7.62
CA PRO A 448 -4.34 -6.16 -8.95
C PRO A 448 -5.62 -5.34 -8.89
N TRP A 449 -5.66 -4.25 -9.64
CA TRP A 449 -6.75 -3.27 -9.60
C TRP A 449 -8.14 -3.87 -9.91
N LEU A 450 -8.20 -4.95 -10.68
CA LEU A 450 -9.47 -5.62 -11.00
C LEU A 450 -10.06 -6.30 -9.76
N ALA A 451 -9.25 -6.87 -8.87
CA ALA A 451 -9.70 -7.40 -7.58
C ALA A 451 -10.29 -6.31 -6.69
N THR A 452 -9.66 -5.13 -6.67
CA THR A 452 -10.14 -3.98 -5.92
C THR A 452 -11.52 -3.53 -6.38
N ILE A 453 -11.71 -3.28 -7.69
CA ILE A 453 -13.02 -2.82 -8.19
C ILE A 453 -14.10 -3.90 -8.08
N TYR A 454 -13.71 -5.17 -8.16
CA TYR A 454 -14.63 -6.29 -7.91
C TYR A 454 -15.11 -6.26 -6.46
N THR A 455 -14.20 -6.22 -5.50
CA THR A 455 -14.52 -6.17 -4.06
C THR A 455 -15.39 -4.96 -3.71
N LEU A 456 -15.00 -3.76 -4.15
CA LEU A 456 -15.75 -2.54 -3.88
C LEU A 456 -17.12 -2.52 -4.56
N GLY A 457 -17.27 -3.19 -5.71
CA GLY A 457 -18.56 -3.37 -6.38
C GLY A 457 -19.48 -4.40 -5.72
N HIS A 458 -18.96 -5.20 -4.75
CA HIS A 458 -19.70 -6.25 -4.04
C HIS A 458 -19.87 -5.94 -2.55
N LEU A 459 -19.80 -4.67 -2.15
CA LEU A 459 -20.05 -4.26 -0.76
C LEU A 459 -21.53 -4.31 -0.38
N GLU A 460 -22.44 -4.68 -1.29
CA GLU A 460 -23.88 -4.75 -1.06
C GLU A 460 -24.49 -3.45 -0.48
N LEU A 461 -23.89 -2.31 -0.85
CA LEU A 461 -24.36 -0.99 -0.45
C LEU A 461 -25.59 -0.59 -1.26
N GLU A 462 -26.50 0.14 -0.63
CA GLU A 462 -27.55 0.86 -1.35
C GLU A 462 -26.93 1.82 -2.39
N LYS A 463 -27.60 1.96 -3.55
CA LYS A 463 -27.05 2.74 -4.69
C LYS A 463 -26.53 4.14 -4.32
N PRO A 464 -27.21 4.95 -3.48
CA PRO A 464 -26.70 6.26 -3.08
C PRO A 464 -25.36 6.19 -2.32
N LEU A 465 -25.15 5.13 -1.52
CA LEU A 465 -23.89 4.91 -0.80
C LEU A 465 -22.81 4.38 -1.74
N GLN A 466 -23.15 3.48 -2.65
CA GLN A 466 -22.22 2.98 -3.66
C GLN A 466 -21.67 4.13 -4.54
N ASP A 467 -22.47 5.14 -4.83
CA ASP A 467 -22.05 6.33 -5.59
C ASP A 467 -21.08 7.24 -4.83
N HIS A 468 -20.85 6.99 -3.53
CA HIS A 468 -19.84 7.66 -2.72
C HIS A 468 -18.43 7.08 -2.89
N ILE A 469 -18.27 6.01 -3.67
CA ILE A 469 -16.98 5.42 -4.01
C ILE A 469 -16.51 5.98 -5.35
N SER A 470 -15.41 6.71 -5.33
CA SER A 470 -14.74 7.24 -6.52
C SER A 470 -13.51 6.43 -6.87
N TYR A 471 -13.15 6.36 -8.15
CA TYR A 471 -12.02 5.57 -8.64
C TYR A 471 -11.06 6.42 -9.46
N GLY A 472 -9.75 6.28 -9.18
CA GLY A 472 -8.67 6.77 -10.01
C GLY A 472 -7.84 5.60 -10.55
N PHE A 473 -7.42 5.66 -11.83
CA PHE A 473 -6.57 4.67 -12.47
C PHE A 473 -5.37 5.35 -13.09
N TYR A 474 -4.18 4.87 -12.77
CA TYR A 474 -2.93 5.56 -13.07
C TYR A 474 -1.94 4.67 -13.83
N PRO A 475 -1.15 5.24 -14.78
CA PRO A 475 -0.10 4.50 -15.49
C PRO A 475 1.13 4.28 -14.59
N ALA A 476 0.93 3.62 -13.46
CA ALA A 476 1.90 3.34 -12.41
C ALA A 476 1.65 1.97 -11.81
N GLY A 477 2.54 1.51 -10.93
CA GLY A 477 2.33 0.32 -10.11
C GLY A 477 1.75 0.65 -8.73
N HIS A 478 2.10 -0.16 -7.75
CA HIS A 478 1.66 -0.10 -6.34
C HIS A 478 1.91 1.26 -5.69
N MET A 479 3.12 1.74 -5.81
CA MET A 479 3.53 3.07 -5.37
C MET A 479 3.29 4.07 -6.52
N ILE A 480 2.05 4.55 -6.67
CA ILE A 480 1.60 5.41 -7.78
C ILE A 480 2.53 6.62 -7.95
N TYR A 481 3.03 7.15 -6.85
CA TYR A 481 3.90 8.32 -6.79
C TYR A 481 5.32 8.11 -7.36
N LEU A 482 5.72 6.90 -7.70
CA LEU A 482 7.00 6.65 -8.39
C LEU A 482 6.97 7.13 -9.84
N ASN A 483 5.79 7.28 -10.45
CA ASN A 483 5.64 7.91 -11.75
C ASN A 483 5.21 9.37 -11.56
N PRO A 484 6.06 10.38 -11.91
CA PRO A 484 5.71 11.79 -11.72
C PRO A 484 4.44 12.24 -12.45
N VAL A 485 4.12 11.64 -13.61
CA VAL A 485 2.89 11.96 -14.36
C VAL A 485 1.68 11.41 -13.61
N ALA A 486 1.77 10.19 -13.10
CA ALA A 486 0.72 9.57 -12.29
C ALA A 486 0.53 10.32 -10.96
N LEU A 487 1.62 10.75 -10.31
CA LEU A 487 1.56 11.55 -9.08
C LEU A 487 0.81 12.88 -9.31
N ALA A 488 1.08 13.57 -10.42
CA ALA A 488 0.37 14.80 -10.78
C ALA A 488 -1.13 14.55 -10.97
N GLN A 489 -1.50 13.54 -11.74
CA GLN A 489 -2.89 13.16 -11.96
C GLN A 489 -3.59 12.78 -10.64
N PHE A 490 -2.91 12.00 -9.80
CA PHE A 490 -3.43 11.55 -8.52
C PHE A 490 -3.64 12.73 -7.55
N HIS A 491 -2.70 13.68 -7.52
CA HIS A 491 -2.83 14.92 -6.77
C HIS A 491 -4.10 15.69 -7.17
N ASP A 492 -4.27 15.94 -8.48
CA ASP A 492 -5.40 16.72 -8.99
C ASP A 492 -6.76 16.01 -8.73
N ASP A 493 -6.78 14.67 -8.81
CA ASP A 493 -7.98 13.87 -8.49
C ASP A 493 -8.31 13.97 -7.00
N LEU A 494 -7.31 13.87 -6.12
CA LEU A 494 -7.50 14.00 -4.68
C LEU A 494 -7.94 15.41 -4.30
N GLU A 495 -7.32 16.45 -4.82
CA GLU A 495 -7.73 17.83 -4.54
C GLU A 495 -9.22 18.03 -4.86
N ARG A 496 -9.68 17.61 -6.05
CA ARG A 496 -11.10 17.66 -6.40
C ARG A 496 -11.97 16.82 -5.47
N TRP A 497 -11.53 15.63 -5.10
CA TRP A 497 -12.25 14.75 -4.21
C TRP A 497 -12.37 15.30 -2.78
N TYR A 498 -11.29 15.86 -2.22
CA TYR A 498 -11.34 16.53 -0.91
C TYR A 498 -12.34 17.69 -0.92
N HIS A 499 -12.26 18.54 -1.94
CA HIS A 499 -13.21 19.67 -2.08
C HIS A 499 -14.66 19.20 -2.19
N SER A 500 -14.94 18.18 -2.97
CA SER A 500 -16.30 17.63 -3.10
C SER A 500 -16.79 17.03 -1.78
N THR A 501 -15.92 16.32 -1.05
CA THR A 501 -16.23 15.68 0.23
C THR A 501 -16.55 16.71 1.32
N LEU A 502 -15.83 17.81 1.34
CA LEU A 502 -16.02 18.87 2.34
C LEU A 502 -17.22 19.79 2.08
N ASN A 503 -17.68 19.87 0.83
CA ASN A 503 -18.82 20.70 0.42
C ASN A 503 -20.18 19.99 0.55
N VAL A 504 -20.21 18.74 1.01
CA VAL A 504 -21.46 18.04 1.34
C VAL A 504 -22.01 18.62 2.65
N ARG A 505 -23.00 19.51 2.55
CA ARG A 505 -23.76 20.08 3.68
C ARG A 505 -25.23 19.64 3.57
#